data_f1dd42818c386bfd8e8ba66a8d66803f
#
_entry.id   f1dd42818c386bfd8e8ba66a8d66803f
#
_cell.length_a   1.000
_cell.length_b   1.000
_cell.length_c   1.000
_cell.angle_alpha   90.00
_cell.angle_beta   90.00
_cell.angle_gamma   90.00
#
_symmetry.space_group_name_H-M   'P 1'
#
loop_
_entity.id
_entity.type
_entity.pdbx_description
1 polymer ?
#
loop_
_entity_poly.entity_id
_entity_poly.type
_entity_poly.pdbx_seq_one_letter_code
_entity_poly.pdbx_strand_id
1 'polypeptide(L)'
;MVKRVAGEARAWPWVAVAVVFVVLSPVASLLTRDATGRASLGWVAVQALATAAAFLIPQIRQIRSEHRQAKAEEREFDTRVEVELAFNDALEPVVRLLGELAQETDRDQRERRRAQAVPLVLTTTAQLTGEDRVRACWFALEPGPPERLRPQESLGRAGPVTTVFERGTPGGDAALDLVTASSRLLVRDLEVDAPGLWELDDTTAYRSLVVVAVTVGNVAHGMITLDALEVDCFDDDDVALVRLMAGLLGAAMSIR
;
A
#
# COMPACT_ATOMS: atom_id res chain seq x y z
N MET A 1 -12.94 -2.54 14.21
CA MET A 1 -14.38 -2.30 14.00
C MET A 1 -14.88 -3.31 12.97
N VAL A 2 -15.65 -4.31 13.39
CA VAL A 2 -15.99 -5.50 12.59
C VAL A 2 -17.03 -5.12 11.54
N LYS A 3 -16.67 -5.17 10.25
CA LYS A 3 -17.64 -5.09 9.14
C LYS A 3 -18.51 -6.35 9.15
N ARG A 4 -19.77 -6.22 9.56
CA ARG A 4 -20.79 -7.25 9.42
C ARG A 4 -20.98 -7.60 7.95
N VAL A 5 -20.75 -8.89 7.66
CA VAL A 5 -21.01 -9.50 6.36
C VAL A 5 -22.51 -9.42 6.05
N ALA A 6 -22.90 -8.54 5.14
CA ALA A 6 -24.26 -8.33 4.66
C ALA A 6 -24.67 -9.34 3.57
N GLY A 7 -24.22 -10.60 3.66
CA GLY A 7 -24.44 -11.65 2.64
C GLY A 7 -25.55 -12.67 2.94
N GLU A 8 -26.00 -12.79 4.18
CA GLU A 8 -26.89 -13.91 4.57
C GLU A 8 -28.40 -13.68 4.36
N ALA A 9 -28.85 -12.45 4.17
CA ALA A 9 -30.30 -12.15 4.13
C ALA A 9 -31.02 -12.54 2.82
N ARG A 10 -30.31 -12.95 1.76
CA ARG A 10 -30.90 -13.23 0.44
C ARG A 10 -31.11 -14.71 0.11
N ALA A 11 -30.67 -15.62 0.97
CA ALA A 11 -30.82 -17.07 0.75
C ALA A 11 -32.18 -17.65 1.23
N TRP A 12 -32.83 -17.00 2.16
CA TRP A 12 -34.04 -17.48 2.85
C TRP A 12 -35.25 -17.75 1.96
N PRO A 13 -35.61 -16.91 0.97
CA PRO A 13 -36.81 -17.21 0.18
C PRO A 13 -36.69 -18.47 -0.67
N TRP A 14 -35.50 -18.83 -1.09
CA TRP A 14 -35.26 -20.03 -1.92
C TRP A 14 -35.19 -21.32 -1.12
N VAL A 15 -34.69 -21.24 0.11
CA VAL A 15 -34.72 -22.37 1.06
C VAL A 15 -36.15 -22.67 1.43
N ALA A 16 -36.98 -21.66 1.67
CA ALA A 16 -38.38 -21.81 1.93
C ALA A 16 -39.12 -22.46 0.74
N VAL A 17 -38.82 -22.08 -0.50
CA VAL A 17 -39.36 -22.68 -1.71
C VAL A 17 -38.97 -24.15 -1.84
N ALA A 18 -37.68 -24.49 -1.58
CA ALA A 18 -37.20 -25.88 -1.64
C ALA A 18 -37.88 -26.75 -0.56
N VAL A 19 -38.05 -26.24 0.66
CA VAL A 19 -38.75 -26.94 1.76
C VAL A 19 -40.22 -27.17 1.43
N VAL A 20 -40.89 -26.17 0.84
CA VAL A 20 -42.29 -26.29 0.41
C VAL A 20 -42.45 -27.39 -0.66
N PHE A 21 -41.49 -27.50 -1.61
CA PHE A 21 -41.52 -28.55 -2.63
C PHE A 21 -41.27 -29.96 -2.05
N VAL A 22 -40.35 -30.05 -1.08
CA VAL A 22 -40.06 -31.37 -0.42
C VAL A 22 -41.26 -31.81 0.42
N VAL A 23 -41.97 -30.92 1.07
CA VAL A 23 -43.14 -31.23 1.91
C VAL A 23 -44.37 -31.49 1.05
N LEU A 24 -44.56 -30.80 -0.07
CA LEU A 24 -45.67 -31.03 -0.98
C LEU A 24 -45.54 -32.31 -1.82
N SER A 25 -44.32 -32.85 -1.99
CA SER A 25 -44.09 -34.08 -2.76
C SER A 25 -44.83 -35.30 -2.22
N PRO A 26 -44.81 -35.63 -0.92
CA PRO A 26 -45.59 -36.77 -0.38
C PRO A 26 -47.11 -36.48 -0.37
N VAL A 27 -47.55 -35.21 -0.24
CA VAL A 27 -48.98 -34.87 -0.29
C VAL A 27 -49.53 -35.03 -1.72
N ALA A 28 -48.75 -34.66 -2.73
CA ALA A 28 -49.10 -34.87 -4.12
C ALA A 28 -49.17 -36.36 -4.47
N SER A 29 -48.30 -37.21 -3.89
CA SER A 29 -48.34 -38.67 -4.09
C SER A 29 -49.56 -39.35 -3.47
N LEU A 30 -50.12 -38.79 -2.41
CA LEU A 30 -51.36 -39.29 -1.80
C LEU A 30 -52.61 -38.92 -2.63
N LEU A 31 -52.62 -37.76 -3.26
CA LEU A 31 -53.67 -37.28 -4.13
C LEU A 31 -53.73 -37.99 -5.50
N THR A 32 -52.59 -38.57 -5.97
CA THR A 32 -52.51 -39.28 -7.23
C THR A 32 -52.98 -40.75 -7.12
N ARG A 33 -53.19 -41.28 -5.91
CA ARG A 33 -53.61 -42.67 -5.69
C ARG A 33 -55.03 -42.98 -6.24
N ASP A 34 -55.90 -41.99 -6.37
CA ASP A 34 -57.28 -42.15 -6.86
C ASP A 34 -57.48 -41.62 -8.30
N ALA A 35 -56.42 -41.14 -8.97
CA ALA A 35 -56.53 -40.59 -10.32
C ALA A 35 -56.21 -41.66 -11.36
N THR A 36 -57.24 -42.23 -11.99
CA THR A 36 -57.10 -43.14 -13.14
C THR A 36 -57.07 -42.33 -14.44
N GLY A 37 -55.95 -42.46 -15.22
CA GLY A 37 -55.87 -41.93 -16.57
C GLY A 37 -54.71 -40.95 -16.84
N ARG A 38 -54.77 -40.23 -17.97
CA ARG A 38 -53.72 -39.30 -18.46
C ARG A 38 -53.29 -38.20 -17.47
N ALA A 39 -54.14 -37.86 -16.51
CA ALA A 39 -53.83 -36.86 -15.46
C ALA A 39 -52.74 -37.34 -14.50
N SER A 40 -52.63 -38.63 -14.24
CA SER A 40 -51.57 -39.19 -13.35
C SER A 40 -50.19 -39.06 -13.93
N LEU A 41 -50.04 -39.24 -15.26
CA LEU A 41 -48.75 -39.08 -15.95
C LEU A 41 -48.22 -37.62 -15.89
N GLY A 42 -49.09 -36.64 -15.99
CA GLY A 42 -48.74 -35.21 -15.86
C GLY A 42 -48.16 -34.85 -14.48
N TRP A 43 -48.80 -35.40 -13.42
CA TRP A 43 -48.35 -35.17 -12.05
C TRP A 43 -47.01 -35.83 -11.74
N VAL A 44 -46.74 -37.02 -12.25
CA VAL A 44 -45.44 -37.71 -12.11
C VAL A 44 -44.35 -36.94 -12.81
N ALA A 45 -44.61 -36.38 -14.00
CA ALA A 45 -43.63 -35.54 -14.72
C ALA A 45 -43.30 -34.23 -13.97
N VAL A 46 -44.31 -33.56 -13.40
CA VAL A 46 -44.10 -32.34 -12.57
C VAL A 46 -43.28 -32.68 -11.33
N GLN A 47 -43.54 -33.81 -10.69
CA GLN A 47 -42.81 -34.21 -9.49
C GLN A 47 -41.37 -34.58 -9.80
N ALA A 48 -41.10 -35.24 -10.92
CA ALA A 48 -39.75 -35.57 -11.38
C ALA A 48 -38.94 -34.31 -11.72
N LEU A 49 -39.55 -33.33 -12.40
CA LEU A 49 -38.96 -32.02 -12.71
C LEU A 49 -38.65 -31.22 -11.45
N ALA A 50 -39.57 -31.16 -10.48
CA ALA A 50 -39.37 -30.49 -9.23
C ALA A 50 -38.22 -31.07 -8.40
N THR A 51 -38.12 -32.42 -8.37
CA THR A 51 -37.04 -33.14 -7.69
C THR A 51 -35.69 -32.88 -8.38
N ALA A 52 -35.67 -32.96 -9.72
CA ALA A 52 -34.47 -32.65 -10.49
C ALA A 52 -33.99 -31.21 -10.30
N ALA A 53 -34.93 -30.25 -10.30
CA ALA A 53 -34.61 -28.84 -10.05
C ALA A 53 -34.10 -28.60 -8.63
N ALA A 54 -34.67 -29.25 -7.62
CA ALA A 54 -34.20 -29.14 -6.24
C ALA A 54 -32.77 -29.70 -6.05
N PHE A 55 -32.37 -30.65 -6.85
CA PHE A 55 -31.02 -31.26 -6.80
C PHE A 55 -30.00 -30.46 -7.63
N LEU A 56 -30.39 -29.95 -8.79
CA LEU A 56 -29.47 -29.27 -9.72
C LEU A 56 -29.17 -27.82 -9.32
N ILE A 57 -30.14 -27.09 -8.75
CA ILE A 57 -29.95 -25.69 -8.40
C ILE A 57 -28.84 -25.49 -7.35
N PRO A 58 -28.73 -26.26 -6.26
CA PRO A 58 -27.61 -26.14 -5.31
C PRO A 58 -26.26 -26.43 -5.95
N GLN A 59 -26.17 -27.47 -6.79
CA GLN A 59 -24.91 -27.84 -7.45
C GLN A 59 -24.44 -26.75 -8.42
N ILE A 60 -25.32 -26.18 -9.23
CA ILE A 60 -24.96 -25.07 -10.14
C ILE A 60 -24.51 -23.84 -9.33
N ARG A 61 -25.13 -23.58 -8.18
CA ARG A 61 -24.72 -22.47 -7.31
C ARG A 61 -23.34 -22.71 -6.70
N GLN A 62 -23.06 -23.92 -6.24
CA GLN A 62 -21.77 -24.29 -5.68
C GLN A 62 -20.67 -24.15 -6.73
N ILE A 63 -20.84 -24.69 -7.92
CA ILE A 63 -19.88 -24.56 -9.04
C ILE A 63 -19.66 -23.08 -9.38
N ARG A 64 -20.71 -22.26 -9.42
CA ARG A 64 -20.56 -20.81 -9.69
C ARG A 64 -19.87 -20.06 -8.56
N SER A 65 -20.05 -20.45 -7.30
CA SER A 65 -19.35 -19.83 -6.18
C SER A 65 -17.87 -20.19 -6.18
N GLU A 66 -17.53 -21.43 -6.47
CA GLU A 66 -16.15 -21.90 -6.61
C GLU A 66 -15.42 -21.19 -7.76
N HIS A 67 -16.09 -21.05 -8.93
CA HIS A 67 -15.53 -20.28 -10.04
C HIS A 67 -15.35 -18.78 -9.75
N ARG A 68 -16.22 -18.17 -8.92
CA ARG A 68 -16.04 -16.78 -8.52
C ARG A 68 -14.91 -16.60 -7.52
N GLN A 69 -14.73 -17.54 -6.60
CA GLN A 69 -13.62 -17.54 -5.67
C GLN A 69 -12.30 -17.74 -6.40
N ALA A 70 -12.20 -18.73 -7.29
CA ALA A 70 -11.00 -18.96 -8.10
C ALA A 70 -10.62 -17.74 -8.95
N LYS A 71 -11.61 -17.07 -9.58
CA LYS A 71 -11.35 -15.82 -10.31
C LYS A 71 -10.96 -14.62 -9.42
N ALA A 72 -11.43 -14.58 -8.18
CA ALA A 72 -11.03 -13.53 -7.25
C ALA A 72 -9.57 -13.76 -6.78
N GLU A 73 -9.23 -15.00 -6.46
CA GLU A 73 -7.85 -15.40 -6.10
C GLU A 73 -6.87 -15.19 -7.26
N GLU A 74 -7.27 -15.53 -8.50
CA GLU A 74 -6.46 -15.30 -9.70
C GLU A 74 -6.19 -13.79 -9.93
N ARG A 75 -7.21 -12.94 -9.78
CA ARG A 75 -7.04 -11.48 -9.89
C ARG A 75 -6.17 -10.90 -8.78
N GLU A 76 -6.30 -11.40 -7.56
CA GLU A 76 -5.47 -10.98 -6.44
C GLU A 76 -4.02 -11.38 -6.65
N PHE A 77 -3.78 -12.58 -7.21
CA PHE A 77 -2.45 -13.05 -7.59
C PHE A 77 -1.85 -12.21 -8.73
N ASP A 78 -2.61 -11.96 -9.80
CA ASP A 78 -2.16 -11.14 -10.93
C ASP A 78 -1.79 -9.73 -10.48
N THR A 79 -2.62 -9.10 -9.63
CA THR A 79 -2.33 -7.77 -9.08
C THR A 79 -1.05 -7.77 -8.23
N ARG A 80 -0.82 -8.81 -7.47
CA ARG A 80 0.41 -8.96 -6.66
C ARG A 80 1.66 -9.06 -7.52
N VAL A 81 1.60 -9.87 -8.58
CA VAL A 81 2.71 -10.01 -9.54
C VAL A 81 2.99 -8.69 -10.27
N GLU A 82 1.95 -7.97 -10.68
CA GLU A 82 2.11 -6.65 -11.30
C GLU A 82 2.77 -5.64 -10.37
N VAL A 83 2.39 -5.61 -9.10
CA VAL A 83 3.00 -4.74 -8.08
C VAL A 83 4.47 -5.12 -7.84
N GLU A 84 4.78 -6.40 -7.72
CA GLU A 84 6.16 -6.87 -7.54
C GLU A 84 7.04 -6.52 -8.75
N LEU A 85 6.52 -6.66 -9.98
CA LEU A 85 7.24 -6.29 -11.19
C LEU A 85 7.47 -4.78 -11.25
N ALA A 86 6.46 -3.96 -10.98
CA ALA A 86 6.58 -2.51 -10.96
C ALA A 86 7.60 -2.04 -9.90
N PHE A 87 7.61 -2.69 -8.74
CA PHE A 87 8.57 -2.41 -7.69
C PHE A 87 10.00 -2.76 -8.11
N ASN A 88 10.21 -3.92 -8.72
CA ASN A 88 11.52 -4.33 -9.24
C ASN A 88 12.02 -3.40 -10.34
N ASP A 89 11.15 -3.04 -11.28
CA ASP A 89 11.47 -2.13 -12.39
C ASP A 89 11.86 -0.74 -11.88
N ALA A 90 11.19 -0.26 -10.84
CA ALA A 90 11.49 1.04 -10.22
C ALA A 90 12.81 1.03 -9.43
N LEU A 91 13.18 -0.09 -8.80
CA LEU A 91 14.41 -0.22 -8.04
C LEU A 91 15.64 -0.54 -8.89
N GLU A 92 15.47 -1.20 -10.04
CA GLU A 92 16.60 -1.60 -10.90
C GLU A 92 17.57 -0.46 -11.21
N PRO A 93 17.13 0.75 -11.61
CA PRO A 93 18.04 1.87 -11.87
C PRO A 93 18.88 2.28 -10.67
N VAL A 94 18.29 2.25 -9.46
CA VAL A 94 19.00 2.60 -8.21
C VAL A 94 20.08 1.55 -7.91
N VAL A 95 19.72 0.27 -7.98
CA VAL A 95 20.66 -0.84 -7.71
C VAL A 95 21.79 -0.86 -8.75
N ARG A 96 21.49 -0.61 -10.02
CA ARG A 96 22.47 -0.51 -11.08
C ARG A 96 23.46 0.63 -10.82
N LEU A 97 22.95 1.81 -10.47
CA LEU A 97 23.80 2.97 -10.15
C LEU A 97 24.73 2.66 -8.96
N LEU A 98 24.25 1.97 -7.93
CA LEU A 98 25.09 1.53 -6.81
C LEU A 98 26.19 0.56 -7.26
N GLY A 99 25.87 -0.38 -8.14
CA GLY A 99 26.84 -1.30 -8.74
C GLY A 99 27.91 -0.56 -9.55
N GLU A 100 27.53 0.44 -10.33
CA GLU A 100 28.45 1.30 -11.09
C GLU A 100 29.32 2.17 -10.17
N LEU A 101 28.73 2.73 -9.10
CA LEU A 101 29.47 3.48 -8.08
C LEU A 101 30.53 2.62 -7.39
N ALA A 102 30.19 1.37 -7.05
CA ALA A 102 31.10 0.45 -6.38
C ALA A 102 32.30 0.04 -7.26
N GLN A 103 32.15 0.05 -8.58
CA GLN A 103 33.18 -0.32 -9.55
C GLN A 103 33.99 0.89 -10.06
N GLU A 104 33.52 2.11 -9.83
CA GLU A 104 34.14 3.32 -10.33
C GLU A 104 35.44 3.63 -9.57
N THR A 105 36.53 3.70 -10.29
CA THR A 105 37.85 3.98 -9.72
C THR A 105 38.26 5.45 -9.82
N ASP A 106 37.71 6.15 -10.82
CA ASP A 106 37.93 7.59 -11.00
C ASP A 106 37.11 8.39 -9.99
N ARG A 107 37.80 9.23 -9.21
CA ARG A 107 37.16 10.02 -8.15
C ARG A 107 36.11 11.01 -8.68
N ASP A 108 36.43 11.69 -9.79
CA ASP A 108 35.54 12.73 -10.33
C ASP A 108 34.29 12.09 -10.97
N GLN A 109 34.44 10.93 -11.59
CA GLN A 109 33.32 10.15 -12.12
C GLN A 109 32.45 9.63 -10.97
N ARG A 110 33.06 9.15 -9.90
CA ARG A 110 32.34 8.67 -8.70
C ARG A 110 31.52 9.78 -8.06
N GLU A 111 32.08 10.99 -7.92
CA GLU A 111 31.35 12.15 -7.40
C GLU A 111 30.15 12.51 -8.27
N ARG A 112 30.32 12.50 -9.59
CA ARG A 112 29.20 12.75 -10.54
C ARG A 112 28.10 11.70 -10.43
N ARG A 113 28.45 10.41 -10.34
CA ARG A 113 27.49 9.33 -10.16
C ARG A 113 26.80 9.41 -8.81
N ARG A 114 27.51 9.77 -7.74
CA ARG A 114 26.94 10.00 -6.42
C ARG A 114 25.90 11.12 -6.45
N ALA A 115 26.18 12.21 -7.15
CA ALA A 115 25.21 13.29 -7.34
C ALA A 115 23.92 12.84 -8.06
N GLN A 116 24.02 11.81 -8.93
CA GLN A 116 22.85 11.23 -9.60
C GLN A 116 22.00 10.33 -8.67
N ALA A 117 22.57 9.80 -7.58
CA ALA A 117 21.87 8.92 -6.67
C ALA A 117 20.72 9.65 -5.94
N VAL A 118 20.91 10.91 -5.56
CA VAL A 118 19.87 11.69 -4.84
C VAL A 118 18.59 11.84 -5.66
N PRO A 119 18.61 12.47 -6.84
CA PRO A 119 17.38 12.63 -7.62
C PRO A 119 16.75 11.29 -8.02
N LEU A 120 17.56 10.27 -8.31
CA LEU A 120 17.05 8.95 -8.65
C LEU A 120 16.30 8.32 -7.47
N VAL A 121 16.90 8.31 -6.28
CA VAL A 121 16.28 7.79 -5.06
C VAL A 121 14.99 8.55 -4.74
N LEU A 122 15.00 9.89 -4.78
CA LEU A 122 13.81 10.70 -4.47
C LEU A 122 12.68 10.47 -5.49
N THR A 123 13.01 10.37 -6.79
CA THR A 123 12.02 10.08 -7.84
C THR A 123 11.38 8.71 -7.60
N THR A 124 12.21 7.68 -7.39
CA THR A 124 11.72 6.33 -7.14
C THR A 124 10.87 6.27 -5.86
N THR A 125 11.29 6.98 -4.80
CA THR A 125 10.52 7.05 -3.56
C THR A 125 9.13 7.65 -3.79
N ALA A 126 9.05 8.80 -4.46
CA ALA A 126 7.78 9.47 -4.74
C ALA A 126 6.87 8.66 -5.69
N GLN A 127 7.45 7.91 -6.63
CA GLN A 127 6.68 7.06 -7.56
C GLN A 127 6.11 5.83 -6.88
N LEU A 128 6.87 5.20 -5.99
CA LEU A 128 6.47 3.94 -5.35
C LEU A 128 5.46 4.13 -4.20
N THR A 129 5.36 5.32 -3.60
CA THR A 129 4.28 5.61 -2.64
C THR A 129 2.91 5.68 -3.31
N GLY A 130 2.84 5.84 -4.64
CA GLY A 130 1.59 5.81 -5.40
C GLY A 130 0.61 6.95 -5.11
N GLU A 131 0.97 7.86 -4.21
CA GLU A 131 0.13 8.98 -3.81
C GLU A 131 0.34 10.21 -4.70
N ASP A 132 -0.76 10.85 -5.07
CA ASP A 132 -0.72 12.06 -5.87
C ASP A 132 -0.16 13.25 -5.06
N ARG A 133 0.67 14.08 -5.72
CA ARG A 133 1.18 15.34 -5.18
C ARG A 133 2.09 15.20 -3.94
N VAL A 134 2.75 14.06 -3.79
CA VAL A 134 3.81 13.87 -2.79
C VAL A 134 5.04 14.68 -3.19
N ARG A 135 5.76 15.18 -2.19
CA ARG A 135 7.08 15.77 -2.37
C ARG A 135 8.08 14.98 -1.53
N ALA A 136 9.13 14.49 -2.19
CA ALA A 136 10.28 13.86 -1.57
C ALA A 136 11.43 14.89 -1.47
N CYS A 137 12.06 15.00 -0.30
CA CYS A 137 13.18 15.92 -0.08
C CYS A 137 14.36 15.19 0.54
N TRP A 138 15.55 15.57 0.12
CA TRP A 138 16.80 15.19 0.74
C TRP A 138 17.38 16.36 1.54
N PHE A 139 17.59 16.15 2.83
CA PHE A 139 18.30 17.06 3.71
C PHE A 139 19.66 16.48 4.07
N ALA A 140 20.71 17.09 3.56
CA ALA A 140 22.08 16.67 3.87
C ALA A 140 22.52 17.20 5.24
N LEU A 141 23.20 16.37 5.99
CA LEU A 141 23.86 16.76 7.23
C LEU A 141 25.12 17.53 6.92
N GLU A 142 25.18 18.79 7.31
CA GLU A 142 26.37 19.64 7.27
C GLU A 142 27.00 19.66 8.68
N PRO A 143 28.17 19.03 8.86
CA PRO A 143 28.86 19.08 10.14
C PRO A 143 29.46 20.48 10.35
N GLY A 144 29.37 21.00 11.55
CA GLY A 144 29.96 22.29 11.92
C GLY A 144 29.30 22.89 13.15
N PRO A 145 29.87 23.97 13.72
CA PRO A 145 29.20 24.78 14.73
C PRO A 145 28.43 25.94 14.07
N PRO A 146 27.09 25.96 14.04
CA PRO A 146 26.17 24.89 14.45
C PRO A 146 26.02 23.79 13.39
N GLU A 147 25.74 22.57 13.83
CA GLU A 147 25.36 21.46 12.99
C GLU A 147 24.01 21.71 12.33
N ARG A 148 23.84 21.35 11.06
CA ARG A 148 22.65 21.67 10.27
C ARG A 148 22.21 20.53 9.37
N LEU A 149 20.89 20.43 9.14
CA LEU A 149 20.31 19.70 8.02
C LEU A 149 19.79 20.71 7.00
N ARG A 150 20.36 20.68 5.80
CA ARG A 150 20.02 21.62 4.74
C ARG A 150 19.41 20.88 3.56
N PRO A 151 18.30 21.41 2.97
CA PRO A 151 17.71 20.86 1.77
C PRO A 151 18.70 20.99 0.60
N GLN A 152 18.98 19.87 -0.06
CA GLN A 152 19.85 19.81 -1.24
C GLN A 152 19.06 19.55 -2.51
N GLU A 153 18.01 18.73 -2.41
CA GLU A 153 17.19 18.31 -3.56
C GLU A 153 15.76 18.06 -3.10
N SER A 154 14.80 18.37 -3.96
CA SER A 154 13.38 18.04 -3.76
C SER A 154 12.72 17.70 -5.09
N LEU A 155 11.87 16.67 -5.09
CA LEU A 155 11.15 16.20 -6.26
C LEU A 155 9.67 15.98 -5.94
N GLY A 156 8.82 16.10 -6.95
CA GLY A 156 7.38 15.99 -6.84
C GLY A 156 6.69 17.34 -6.86
N ARG A 157 5.89 17.65 -5.83
CA ARG A 157 5.12 18.91 -5.76
C ARG A 157 6.01 20.15 -5.91
N ALA A 158 5.57 21.10 -6.73
CA ALA A 158 6.28 22.33 -6.98
C ALA A 158 6.38 23.23 -5.72
N GLY A 159 7.47 23.97 -5.63
CA GLY A 159 7.76 24.93 -4.58
C GLY A 159 9.13 24.68 -3.96
N PRO A 160 9.87 25.73 -3.60
CA PRO A 160 11.17 25.58 -2.97
C PRO A 160 11.02 25.02 -1.55
N VAL A 161 11.96 24.18 -1.14
CA VAL A 161 12.14 23.80 0.26
C VAL A 161 13.21 24.72 0.86
N THR A 162 12.78 25.59 1.76
CA THR A 162 13.65 26.61 2.37
C THR A 162 14.01 26.29 3.82
N THR A 163 13.35 25.30 4.42
CA THR A 163 13.57 24.90 5.81
C THR A 163 15.00 24.43 6.03
N VAL A 164 15.67 24.98 7.02
CA VAL A 164 16.97 24.53 7.51
C VAL A 164 16.81 24.16 8.98
N PHE A 165 17.18 22.94 9.34
CA PHE A 165 17.17 22.50 10.72
C PHE A 165 18.55 22.75 11.34
N GLU A 166 18.63 23.64 12.29
CA GLU A 166 19.90 24.08 12.91
C GLU A 166 19.94 23.70 14.38
N ARG A 167 21.06 23.14 14.84
CA ARG A 167 21.28 22.82 16.25
C ARG A 167 21.12 24.10 17.11
N GLY A 168 20.39 23.97 18.22
CA GLY A 168 20.03 25.09 19.10
C GLY A 168 18.67 25.69 18.82
N THR A 169 17.94 25.20 17.82
CA THR A 169 16.51 25.47 17.64
C THR A 169 15.69 24.24 17.98
N PRO A 170 14.46 24.36 18.53
CA PRO A 170 13.67 23.19 18.93
C PRO A 170 13.46 22.19 17.79
N GLY A 171 13.05 22.66 16.61
CA GLY A 171 12.87 21.81 15.43
C GLY A 171 14.18 21.23 14.89
N GLY A 172 15.26 22.04 14.95
CA GLY A 172 16.59 21.60 14.55
C GLY A 172 17.15 20.52 15.46
N ASP A 173 17.04 20.68 16.76
CA ASP A 173 17.47 19.68 17.73
C ASP A 173 16.73 18.36 17.53
N ALA A 174 15.40 18.39 17.38
CA ALA A 174 14.61 17.19 17.15
C ALA A 174 14.97 16.46 15.84
N ALA A 175 15.16 17.21 14.74
CA ALA A 175 15.54 16.64 13.46
C ALA A 175 16.95 16.01 13.49
N LEU A 176 17.91 16.70 14.10
CA LEU A 176 19.29 16.23 14.25
C LEU A 176 19.39 15.02 15.18
N ASP A 177 18.59 15.00 16.27
CA ASP A 177 18.52 13.87 17.19
C ASP A 177 17.88 12.65 16.51
N LEU A 178 16.83 12.85 15.69
CA LEU A 178 16.24 11.79 14.86
C LEU A 178 17.29 11.16 13.94
N VAL A 179 18.08 12.00 13.25
CA VAL A 179 19.13 11.54 12.33
C VAL A 179 20.24 10.81 13.09
N THR A 180 20.70 11.35 14.21
CA THR A 180 21.75 10.74 15.04
C THR A 180 21.30 9.41 15.64
N ALA A 181 20.03 9.29 16.03
CA ALA A 181 19.43 8.07 16.55
C ALA A 181 19.09 7.05 15.45
N SER A 182 19.40 7.33 14.18
CA SER A 182 18.98 6.49 13.03
C SER A 182 17.49 6.16 13.05
N SER A 183 16.67 7.13 13.42
CA SER A 183 15.25 6.96 13.70
C SER A 183 14.37 7.35 12.51
N ARG A 184 13.09 7.20 12.72
CA ARG A 184 12.04 7.56 11.75
C ARG A 184 10.86 8.21 12.45
N LEU A 185 10.06 8.94 11.69
CA LEU A 185 8.83 9.57 12.15
C LEU A 185 7.76 9.43 11.08
N LEU A 186 6.55 9.06 11.48
CA LEU A 186 5.33 9.11 10.68
C LEU A 186 4.35 10.05 11.40
N VAL A 187 3.91 11.08 10.70
CA VAL A 187 2.87 12.00 11.17
C VAL A 187 1.70 11.92 10.20
N ARG A 188 0.57 11.43 10.67
CA ARG A 188 -0.62 11.23 9.85
C ARG A 188 -1.40 12.52 9.65
N ASP A 189 -1.43 13.37 10.66
CA ASP A 189 -2.02 14.72 10.62
C ASP A 189 -1.17 15.69 11.44
N LEU A 190 -0.50 16.60 10.76
CA LEU A 190 0.37 17.58 11.41
C LEU A 190 -0.36 18.57 12.34
N GLU A 191 -1.65 18.81 12.13
CA GLU A 191 -2.42 19.67 13.05
C GLU A 191 -2.75 18.98 14.39
N VAL A 192 -2.79 17.63 14.39
CA VAL A 192 -3.17 16.84 15.56
C VAL A 192 -1.94 16.20 16.21
N ASP A 193 -1.07 15.62 15.39
CA ASP A 193 0.02 14.73 15.81
C ASP A 193 1.40 15.39 15.67
N ALA A 194 1.47 16.69 15.33
CA ALA A 194 2.77 17.34 15.18
C ALA A 194 3.57 17.14 16.48
N PRO A 195 4.75 16.54 16.40
CA PRO A 195 5.66 16.59 17.55
C PRO A 195 5.84 18.07 17.88
N GLY A 196 5.67 18.48 19.13
CA GLY A 196 5.72 19.89 19.57
C GLY A 196 7.05 20.61 19.30
N LEU A 197 7.90 20.01 18.50
CA LEU A 197 9.22 20.43 18.05
C LEU A 197 9.23 20.85 16.57
N TRP A 198 8.16 20.55 15.81
CA TRP A 198 8.02 20.92 14.40
C TRP A 198 7.23 22.22 14.36
N GLU A 199 7.91 23.35 14.21
CA GLU A 199 7.23 24.63 14.06
C GLU A 199 6.49 24.64 12.73
N LEU A 200 5.17 24.47 12.81
CA LEU A 200 4.29 24.73 11.69
C LEU A 200 4.15 26.25 11.57
N ASP A 201 4.60 26.80 10.47
CA ASP A 201 4.33 28.19 10.13
C ASP A 201 3.10 28.28 9.21
N ASP A 202 2.57 29.48 9.02
CA ASP A 202 1.41 29.74 8.16
C ASP A 202 1.67 29.38 6.68
N THR A 203 2.92 29.04 6.32
CA THR A 203 3.34 28.62 4.98
C THR A 203 3.40 27.09 4.82
N THR A 204 3.23 26.36 5.90
CA THR A 204 3.24 24.87 5.87
C THR A 204 1.99 24.36 5.17
N ALA A 205 2.14 23.93 3.92
CA ALA A 205 1.03 23.54 3.08
C ALA A 205 0.73 22.04 3.11
N TYR A 206 1.51 21.23 3.85
CA TYR A 206 1.35 19.78 3.91
C TYR A 206 0.73 19.36 5.24
N ARG A 207 0.01 18.22 5.21
CA ARG A 207 -0.75 17.70 6.35
C ARG A 207 -0.20 16.37 6.88
N SER A 208 0.43 15.57 6.06
CA SER A 208 1.06 14.32 6.47
C SER A 208 2.54 14.30 6.10
N LEU A 209 3.34 13.59 6.90
CA LEU A 209 4.80 13.61 6.80
C LEU A 209 5.41 12.26 7.20
N VAL A 210 6.36 11.78 6.40
CA VAL A 210 7.31 10.73 6.78
C VAL A 210 8.71 11.32 6.81
N VAL A 211 9.46 11.00 7.85
CA VAL A 211 10.89 11.36 7.98
C VAL A 211 11.69 10.10 8.27
N VAL A 212 12.77 9.89 7.55
CA VAL A 212 13.67 8.76 7.78
C VAL A 212 15.13 9.22 7.72
N ALA A 213 15.88 8.86 8.75
CA ALA A 213 17.33 9.11 8.79
C ALA A 213 18.06 8.30 7.70
N VAL A 214 19.02 8.95 7.04
CA VAL A 214 19.96 8.31 6.10
C VAL A 214 21.27 8.08 6.83
N THR A 215 21.51 6.83 7.22
CA THR A 215 22.70 6.44 8.01
C THR A 215 23.30 5.16 7.47
N VAL A 216 24.63 5.02 7.60
CA VAL A 216 25.34 3.78 7.31
C VAL A 216 26.26 3.44 8.50
N GLY A 217 25.98 2.33 9.16
CA GLY A 217 26.59 2.04 10.44
C GLY A 217 26.29 3.16 11.45
N ASN A 218 27.34 3.79 11.97
CA ASN A 218 27.23 4.90 12.91
C ASN A 218 27.42 6.29 12.25
N VAL A 219 27.47 6.34 10.91
CA VAL A 219 27.67 7.59 10.18
C VAL A 219 26.34 8.09 9.67
N ALA A 220 25.94 9.26 10.13
CA ALA A 220 24.77 9.99 9.65
C ALA A 220 25.14 10.82 8.42
N HIS A 221 24.27 10.79 7.41
CA HIS A 221 24.42 11.57 6.18
C HIS A 221 23.33 12.65 6.05
N GLY A 222 22.18 12.46 6.71
CA GLY A 222 21.04 13.36 6.65
C GLY A 222 19.72 12.64 6.81
N MET A 223 18.66 13.14 6.17
CA MET A 223 17.33 12.54 6.19
C MET A 223 16.59 12.69 4.87
N ILE A 224 15.74 11.72 4.55
CA ILE A 224 14.72 11.84 3.52
C ILE A 224 13.40 12.18 4.20
N THR A 225 12.67 13.14 3.64
CA THR A 225 11.30 13.44 4.03
C THR A 225 10.35 13.21 2.86
N LEU A 226 9.15 12.69 3.15
CA LEU A 226 8.01 12.72 2.24
C LEU A 226 6.92 13.56 2.88
N ASP A 227 6.36 14.50 2.14
CA ASP A 227 5.21 15.29 2.57
C ASP A 227 4.07 15.23 1.56
N ALA A 228 2.82 15.22 2.06
CA ALA A 228 1.60 15.24 1.26
C ALA A 228 0.61 16.27 1.79
N LEU A 229 -0.26 16.79 0.89
CA LEU A 229 -1.21 17.85 1.22
C LEU A 229 -2.40 17.36 2.05
N GLU A 230 -2.70 16.08 1.98
CA GLU A 230 -3.84 15.45 2.64
C GLU A 230 -3.40 14.78 3.94
N VAL A 231 -4.34 14.55 4.82
CA VAL A 231 -4.14 13.80 6.06
C VAL A 231 -4.13 12.31 5.77
N ASP A 232 -3.40 11.55 6.60
CA ASP A 232 -3.36 10.08 6.58
C ASP A 232 -2.95 9.49 5.22
N CYS A 233 -2.13 10.24 4.44
CA CYS A 233 -1.62 9.79 3.13
C CYS A 233 -0.61 8.65 3.25
N PHE A 234 0.08 8.54 4.37
CA PHE A 234 1.16 7.57 4.53
C PHE A 234 0.84 6.54 5.61
N ASP A 235 1.29 5.31 5.37
CA ASP A 235 1.17 4.21 6.32
C ASP A 235 2.54 3.59 6.68
N ASP A 236 2.51 2.46 7.39
CA ASP A 236 3.74 1.78 7.82
C ASP A 236 4.50 1.13 6.64
N ASP A 237 3.83 0.78 5.55
CA ASP A 237 4.45 0.24 4.33
C ASP A 237 5.22 1.35 3.60
N ASP A 238 4.69 2.58 3.54
CA ASP A 238 5.39 3.75 3.02
C ASP A 238 6.64 4.06 3.86
N VAL A 239 6.54 3.99 5.17
CA VAL A 239 7.70 4.15 6.06
C VAL A 239 8.76 3.08 5.79
N ALA A 240 8.36 1.83 5.56
CA ALA A 240 9.28 0.75 5.23
C ALA A 240 9.97 0.98 3.87
N LEU A 241 9.23 1.46 2.87
CA LEU A 241 9.76 1.86 1.57
C LEU A 241 10.78 2.99 1.71
N VAL A 242 10.43 4.08 2.39
CA VAL A 242 11.37 5.21 2.58
C VAL A 242 12.63 4.78 3.33
N ARG A 243 12.51 3.85 4.28
CA ARG A 243 13.69 3.27 4.97
C ARG A 243 14.59 2.48 4.02
N LEU A 244 14.02 1.69 3.12
CA LEU A 244 14.79 1.00 2.09
C LEU A 244 15.55 2.01 1.22
N MET A 245 14.85 3.03 0.74
CA MET A 245 15.43 4.08 -0.11
C MET A 245 16.48 4.90 0.62
N ALA A 246 16.29 5.22 1.90
CA ALA A 246 17.28 5.86 2.76
C ALA A 246 18.54 4.98 2.93
N GLY A 247 18.36 3.67 3.07
CA GLY A 247 19.47 2.71 3.09
C GLY A 247 20.29 2.69 1.79
N LEU A 248 19.60 2.68 0.64
CA LEU A 248 20.24 2.72 -0.68
C LEU A 248 20.98 4.05 -0.90
N LEU A 249 20.39 5.19 -0.52
CA LEU A 249 21.05 6.49 -0.58
C LEU A 249 22.28 6.54 0.34
N GLY A 250 22.14 6.04 1.57
CA GLY A 250 23.26 5.93 2.50
C GLY A 250 24.41 5.10 1.92
N ALA A 251 24.11 3.95 1.31
CA ALA A 251 25.10 3.14 0.62
C ALA A 251 25.83 3.94 -0.48
N ALA A 252 25.09 4.67 -1.34
CA ALA A 252 25.69 5.53 -2.37
C ALA A 252 26.62 6.60 -1.77
N MET A 253 26.23 7.21 -0.64
CA MET A 253 27.05 8.23 0.03
C MET A 253 28.31 7.67 0.69
N SER A 254 28.33 6.39 1.02
CA SER A 254 29.43 5.73 1.76
C SER A 254 30.48 5.07 0.87
N ILE A 255 30.21 4.85 -0.41
CA ILE A 255 31.18 4.30 -1.38
C ILE A 255 32.32 5.31 -1.58
N ARG A 256 33.54 4.91 -1.22
CA ARG A 256 34.75 5.76 -1.25
C ARG A 256 35.65 5.43 -2.44
#